data_836ffbf9e6e65837f98bf60886bf0fd6
#
_entry.id   836ffbf9e6e65837f98bf60886bf0fd6
#
_cell.length_a   1.000
_cell.length_b   1.000
_cell.length_c   1.000
_cell.angle_alpha   90.00
_cell.angle_beta   90.00
_cell.angle_gamma   90.00
#
_symmetry.space_group_name_H-M   'P 1'
#
loop_
_entity.id
_entity.type
_entity.pdbx_description
1 polymer ?
#
loop_
_entity_poly.entity_id
_entity_poly.type
_entity_poly.pdbx_seq_one_letter_code
_entity_poly.pdbx_strand_id
1 'polypeptide(L)'
;IAAVARGARVIEKHVTVDRSLPGPDHTASLEPHEFAGLVRAVRSVEDALGSAEKRVTAAEIEVRSVARRSLVATRDLSTEHPISLSDLAALRPEVGMPPSEVWDRVGTFPSRRYRAGERFDG
;
A
#
# COMPACT_ATOMS: atom_id res chain seq x y z
N ILE A 1 21.46 13.19 5.01
CA ILE A 1 20.43 12.29 4.49
C ILE A 1 19.88 11.42 5.62
N ALA A 2 20.70 10.59 6.28
CA ALA A 2 20.25 9.71 7.36
C ALA A 2 19.61 10.47 8.53
N ALA A 3 20.12 11.65 8.88
CA ALA A 3 19.53 12.48 9.93
C ALA A 3 18.10 12.93 9.59
N VAL A 4 17.84 13.32 8.33
CA VAL A 4 16.50 13.68 7.85
C VAL A 4 15.55 12.48 7.91
N ALA A 5 15.98 11.31 7.46
CA ALA A 5 15.20 10.08 7.56
C ALA A 5 14.84 9.72 9.02
N ARG A 6 15.62 10.17 9.98
CA ARG A 6 15.36 10.02 11.43
C ARG A 6 14.62 11.21 12.05
N GLY A 7 14.15 12.16 11.25
CA GLY A 7 13.32 13.27 11.72
C GLY A 7 14.05 14.59 11.98
N ALA A 8 15.31 14.75 11.57
CA ALA A 8 15.96 16.04 11.63
C ALA A 8 15.24 17.05 10.73
N ARG A 9 14.97 18.22 11.26
CA ARG A 9 14.24 19.30 10.57
C ARG A 9 15.13 20.44 10.13
N VAL A 10 16.34 20.51 10.67
CA VAL A 10 17.33 21.54 10.37
C VAL A 10 18.65 20.86 10.08
N ILE A 11 19.28 21.24 8.98
CA ILE A 11 20.63 20.83 8.59
C ILE A 11 21.48 22.08 8.46
N GLU A 12 22.57 22.14 9.22
CA GLU A 12 23.57 23.18 9.10
C GLU A 12 24.79 22.60 8.40
N LYS A 13 25.32 23.32 7.41
CA LYS A 13 26.51 22.91 6.66
C LYS A 13 27.29 24.13 6.14
N HIS A 14 28.58 24.11 6.37
CA HIS A 14 29.49 25.12 5.81
C HIS A 14 29.54 25.00 4.28
N VAL A 15 29.54 26.14 3.61
CA VAL A 15 29.62 26.26 2.15
C VAL A 15 30.82 27.15 1.78
N THR A 16 31.52 26.77 0.73
CA THR A 16 32.59 27.57 0.14
C THR A 16 32.46 27.63 -1.36
N VAL A 17 32.99 28.67 -1.97
CA VAL A 17 33.09 28.77 -3.42
C VAL A 17 34.23 27.93 -3.98
N ASP A 18 35.26 27.67 -3.18
CA ASP A 18 36.44 26.88 -3.55
C ASP A 18 37.11 26.33 -2.28
N ARG A 19 37.27 24.99 -2.21
CA ARG A 19 37.96 24.32 -1.09
C ARG A 19 39.42 24.58 -0.99
N SER A 20 40.07 25.08 -2.05
CA SER A 20 41.51 25.42 -2.06
C SER A 20 41.80 26.75 -1.44
N LEU A 21 40.81 27.56 -1.09
CA LEU A 21 41.00 28.83 -0.43
C LEU A 21 41.67 28.67 0.94
N PRO A 22 42.55 29.64 1.32
CA PRO A 22 43.23 29.59 2.61
C PRO A 22 42.21 29.84 3.76
N GLY A 23 42.24 28.93 4.74
CA GLY A 23 41.39 29.03 5.94
C GLY A 23 40.97 27.66 6.46
N PRO A 24 40.58 27.55 7.73
CA PRO A 24 40.35 26.28 8.40
C PRO A 24 39.09 25.57 7.89
N ASP A 25 38.06 26.28 7.44
CA ASP A 25 36.76 25.73 7.16
C ASP A 25 36.55 25.35 5.69
N HIS A 26 37.34 25.89 4.77
CA HIS A 26 37.14 25.67 3.33
C HIS A 26 37.24 24.20 2.95
N THR A 27 38.23 23.47 3.48
CA THR A 27 38.45 22.05 3.17
C THR A 27 37.31 21.14 3.63
N ALA A 28 36.59 21.54 4.70
CA ALA A 28 35.45 20.80 5.27
C ALA A 28 34.10 21.27 4.73
N SER A 29 34.07 22.32 3.91
CA SER A 29 32.88 22.93 3.36
C SER A 29 32.40 22.22 2.07
N LEU A 30 31.14 22.36 1.74
CA LEU A 30 30.59 21.95 0.43
C LEU A 30 30.74 23.10 -0.57
N GLU A 31 31.12 22.75 -1.79
CA GLU A 31 31.02 23.66 -2.92
C GLU A 31 29.56 23.77 -3.43
N PRO A 32 29.20 24.84 -4.19
CA PRO A 32 27.80 25.09 -4.56
C PRO A 32 27.09 23.92 -5.25
N HIS A 33 27.80 23.19 -6.14
CA HIS A 33 27.24 22.03 -6.83
C HIS A 33 26.97 20.84 -5.88
N GLU A 34 27.81 20.63 -4.88
CA GLU A 34 27.64 19.60 -3.86
C GLU A 34 26.51 19.96 -2.89
N PHE A 35 26.43 21.24 -2.50
CA PHE A 35 25.33 21.73 -1.68
C PHE A 35 23.98 21.57 -2.39
N ALA A 36 23.90 21.88 -3.69
CA ALA A 36 22.72 21.61 -4.50
C ALA A 36 22.39 20.11 -4.53
N GLY A 37 23.41 19.23 -4.60
CA GLY A 37 23.25 17.79 -4.48
C GLY A 37 22.68 17.36 -3.12
N LEU A 38 23.16 17.93 -2.04
CA LEU A 38 22.65 17.69 -0.69
C LEU A 38 21.16 18.07 -0.58
N VAL A 39 20.79 19.26 -1.09
CA VAL A 39 19.39 19.73 -1.07
C VAL A 39 18.49 18.76 -1.83
N ARG A 40 18.88 18.35 -3.05
CA ARG A 40 18.10 17.36 -3.83
C ARG A 40 17.93 16.05 -3.08
N ALA A 41 19.01 15.54 -2.47
CA ALA A 41 18.97 14.29 -1.73
C ALA A 41 18.06 14.38 -0.48
N VAL A 42 18.08 15.52 0.23
CA VAL A 42 17.15 15.77 1.35
C VAL A 42 15.71 15.76 0.88
N ARG A 43 15.38 16.46 -0.20
CA ARG A 43 14.02 16.48 -0.76
C ARG A 43 13.54 15.08 -1.22
N SER A 44 14.42 14.31 -1.84
CA SER A 44 14.11 12.92 -2.21
C SER A 44 13.79 12.04 -1.00
N VAL A 45 14.47 12.25 0.13
CA VAL A 45 14.15 11.52 1.38
C VAL A 45 12.81 11.96 1.95
N GLU A 46 12.51 13.26 1.94
CA GLU A 46 11.20 13.78 2.40
C GLU A 46 10.05 13.18 1.58
N ASP A 47 10.20 13.15 0.25
CA ASP A 47 9.22 12.54 -0.65
C ASP A 47 9.07 11.02 -0.40
N ALA A 48 10.19 10.32 -0.18
CA ALA A 48 10.20 8.89 0.08
C ALA A 48 9.60 8.49 1.45
N LEU A 49 9.72 9.36 2.46
CA LEU A 49 9.10 9.14 3.77
C LEU A 49 7.57 9.17 3.69
N GLY A 50 6.99 9.96 2.80
CA GLY A 50 5.57 10.03 2.55
C GLY A 50 4.75 10.26 3.83
N SER A 51 3.70 9.51 3.99
CA SER A 51 2.79 9.54 5.14
C SER A 51 2.74 8.20 5.85
N ALA A 52 2.72 8.22 7.20
CA ALA A 52 2.48 7.03 8.01
C ALA A 52 1.02 6.57 7.97
N GLU A 53 0.12 7.37 7.43
CA GLU A 53 -1.29 7.01 7.30
C GLU A 53 -1.48 6.08 6.10
N LYS A 54 -1.96 4.86 6.38
CA LYS A 54 -2.25 3.89 5.33
C LYS A 54 -3.51 4.32 4.57
N ARG A 55 -3.34 4.68 3.30
CA ARG A 55 -4.43 5.03 2.37
C ARG A 55 -4.30 4.20 1.11
N VAL A 56 -5.44 3.93 0.48
CA VAL A 56 -5.47 3.35 -0.86
C VAL A 56 -5.07 4.45 -1.86
N THR A 57 -4.05 4.21 -2.65
CA THR A 57 -3.60 5.16 -3.68
C THR A 57 -4.52 5.14 -4.91
N ALA A 58 -4.46 6.19 -5.73
CA ALA A 58 -5.23 6.25 -6.98
C ALA A 58 -4.93 5.04 -7.90
N ALA A 59 -3.65 4.66 -8.03
CA ALA A 59 -3.24 3.50 -8.82
C ALA A 59 -3.80 2.18 -8.24
N GLU A 60 -3.87 2.04 -6.92
CA GLU A 60 -4.44 0.85 -6.28
C GLU A 60 -5.96 0.75 -6.46
N ILE A 61 -6.67 1.89 -6.55
CA ILE A 61 -8.12 1.89 -6.80
C ILE A 61 -8.44 1.25 -8.15
N GLU A 62 -7.68 1.57 -9.20
CA GLU A 62 -7.88 1.00 -10.53
C GLU A 62 -7.67 -0.52 -10.55
N VAL A 63 -6.66 -1.00 -9.82
CA VAL A 63 -6.31 -2.43 -9.77
C VAL A 63 -7.20 -3.20 -8.80
N ARG A 64 -7.78 -2.53 -7.81
CA ARG A 64 -8.55 -3.16 -6.73
C ARG A 64 -9.65 -4.10 -7.24
N SER A 65 -10.47 -3.65 -8.20
CA SER A 65 -11.61 -4.40 -8.73
C SER A 65 -11.22 -5.72 -9.40
N VAL A 66 -10.02 -5.78 -10.00
CA VAL A 66 -9.50 -6.99 -10.67
C VAL A 66 -8.60 -7.83 -9.77
N ALA A 67 -7.94 -7.21 -8.79
CA ALA A 67 -6.97 -7.89 -7.94
C ALA A 67 -7.60 -8.56 -6.71
N ARG A 68 -8.64 -7.97 -6.14
CA ARG A 68 -9.35 -8.52 -4.99
C ARG A 68 -10.18 -9.73 -5.38
N ARG A 69 -10.55 -10.50 -4.36
CA ARG A 69 -11.35 -11.71 -4.50
C ARG A 69 -12.76 -11.49 -3.96
N SER A 70 -13.71 -12.27 -4.47
CA SER A 70 -15.05 -12.42 -3.91
C SER A 70 -15.36 -13.88 -3.63
N LEU A 71 -16.38 -14.14 -2.82
CA LEU A 71 -16.86 -15.48 -2.56
C LEU A 71 -17.58 -16.04 -3.79
N VAL A 72 -17.32 -17.32 -4.07
CA VAL A 72 -17.91 -18.09 -5.18
C VAL A 72 -18.36 -19.44 -4.63
N ALA A 73 -19.54 -19.91 -5.04
CA ALA A 73 -20.02 -21.23 -4.70
C ALA A 73 -19.16 -22.32 -5.35
N THR A 74 -18.65 -23.28 -4.58
CA THR A 74 -17.83 -24.39 -5.08
C THR A 74 -18.66 -25.51 -5.69
N ARG A 75 -19.94 -25.58 -5.33
CA ARG A 75 -20.95 -26.53 -5.80
C ARG A 75 -22.30 -25.85 -5.87
N ASP A 76 -23.31 -26.55 -6.37
CA ASP A 76 -24.67 -26.07 -6.32
C ASP A 76 -25.16 -25.99 -4.86
N LEU A 77 -25.71 -24.83 -4.48
CA LEU A 77 -26.25 -24.56 -3.15
C LEU A 77 -27.76 -24.42 -3.24
N SER A 78 -28.47 -25.04 -2.32
CA SER A 78 -29.93 -24.89 -2.16
C SER A 78 -30.24 -24.06 -0.92
N THR A 79 -31.42 -23.46 -0.88
CA THR A 79 -31.93 -22.70 0.28
C THR A 79 -32.29 -23.59 1.48
N GLU A 80 -32.19 -24.91 1.34
CA GLU A 80 -32.60 -25.89 2.37
C GLU A 80 -31.40 -26.41 3.22
N HIS A 81 -30.17 -26.12 2.80
CA HIS A 81 -28.98 -26.61 3.47
C HIS A 81 -28.12 -25.44 3.95
N PRO A 82 -27.63 -25.48 5.20
CA PRO A 82 -26.76 -24.43 5.70
C PRO A 82 -25.42 -24.45 4.97
N ILE A 83 -24.86 -23.25 4.77
CA ILE A 83 -23.58 -23.06 4.12
C ILE A 83 -22.46 -23.59 5.00
N SER A 84 -21.60 -24.44 4.45
CA SER A 84 -20.35 -24.83 5.05
C SER A 84 -19.16 -24.04 4.49
N LEU A 85 -18.03 -24.00 5.19
CA LEU A 85 -16.84 -23.31 4.69
C LEU A 85 -16.35 -23.87 3.35
N SER A 86 -16.51 -25.18 3.12
CA SER A 86 -16.13 -25.85 1.86
C SER A 86 -17.03 -25.49 0.67
N ASP A 87 -18.19 -24.90 0.92
CA ASP A 87 -19.15 -24.50 -0.12
C ASP A 87 -18.76 -23.18 -0.78
N LEU A 88 -17.81 -22.43 -0.19
CA LEU A 88 -17.39 -21.13 -0.67
C LEU A 88 -15.87 -21.11 -0.93
N ALA A 89 -15.48 -20.52 -2.05
CA ALA A 89 -14.09 -20.25 -2.41
C ALA A 89 -13.88 -18.76 -2.70
N ALA A 90 -12.68 -18.26 -2.42
CA ALA A 90 -12.28 -16.88 -2.69
C ALA A 90 -11.57 -16.77 -4.04
N LEU A 91 -12.27 -16.32 -5.09
CA LEU A 91 -11.76 -16.18 -6.45
C LEU A 91 -11.79 -14.72 -6.94
N ARG A 92 -10.89 -14.38 -7.88
CA ARG A 92 -10.87 -13.08 -8.57
C ARG A 92 -11.86 -13.07 -9.75
N PRO A 93 -12.35 -11.90 -10.16
CA PRO A 93 -12.20 -10.55 -9.61
C PRO A 93 -13.20 -10.26 -8.46
N GLU A 94 -13.06 -9.10 -7.80
CA GLU A 94 -13.99 -8.64 -6.77
C GLU A 94 -15.30 -8.15 -7.40
N VAL A 95 -16.25 -9.08 -7.56
CA VAL A 95 -17.64 -8.78 -7.93
C VAL A 95 -18.54 -9.65 -7.06
N GLY A 96 -19.05 -9.12 -5.97
CA GLY A 96 -19.86 -9.85 -4.99
C GLY A 96 -19.33 -9.72 -3.58
N MET A 97 -19.69 -10.66 -2.72
CA MET A 97 -19.35 -10.63 -1.30
C MET A 97 -17.85 -10.81 -1.07
N PRO A 98 -17.21 -9.95 -0.26
CA PRO A 98 -15.78 -10.09 0.05
C PRO A 98 -15.51 -11.32 0.94
N PRO A 99 -14.34 -11.98 0.79
CA PRO A 99 -13.98 -13.15 1.60
C PRO A 99 -13.95 -12.91 3.11
N SER A 100 -13.80 -11.66 3.56
CA SER A 100 -13.84 -11.29 4.97
C SER A 100 -15.17 -11.60 5.66
N GLU A 101 -16.26 -11.69 4.88
CA GLU A 101 -17.62 -11.96 5.38
C GLU A 101 -17.98 -13.44 5.41
N VAL A 102 -17.06 -14.35 5.04
CA VAL A 102 -17.34 -15.79 4.97
C VAL A 102 -17.84 -16.35 6.31
N TRP A 103 -17.29 -15.88 7.42
CA TRP A 103 -17.65 -16.36 8.75
C TRP A 103 -19.05 -15.97 9.18
N ASP A 104 -19.58 -14.87 8.66
CA ASP A 104 -20.95 -14.42 8.92
C ASP A 104 -21.97 -15.24 8.12
N ARG A 105 -21.49 -16.03 7.14
CA ARG A 105 -22.33 -16.85 6.24
C ARG A 105 -22.28 -18.34 6.59
N VAL A 106 -21.19 -18.83 7.13
CA VAL A 106 -21.09 -20.25 7.55
C VAL A 106 -22.14 -20.57 8.61
N GLY A 107 -22.94 -21.61 8.35
CA GLY A 107 -24.04 -22.04 9.21
C GLY A 107 -25.38 -21.34 8.92
N THR A 108 -25.42 -20.32 8.06
CA THR A 108 -26.67 -19.70 7.59
C THR A 108 -27.20 -20.41 6.33
N PHE A 109 -28.43 -20.15 5.96
CA PHE A 109 -29.00 -20.68 4.73
C PHE A 109 -28.81 -19.68 3.59
N PRO A 110 -28.52 -20.14 2.35
CA PRO A 110 -28.48 -19.26 1.18
C PRO A 110 -29.81 -18.56 0.96
N SER A 111 -29.79 -17.27 0.61
CA SER A 111 -31.01 -16.49 0.29
C SER A 111 -31.69 -16.95 -0.99
N ARG A 112 -30.93 -17.59 -1.87
CA ARG A 112 -31.38 -18.19 -3.15
C ARG A 112 -30.54 -19.41 -3.52
N ARG A 113 -30.90 -20.08 -4.61
CA ARG A 113 -30.06 -21.13 -5.17
C ARG A 113 -28.87 -20.55 -5.91
N TYR A 114 -27.71 -21.19 -5.78
CA TYR A 114 -26.46 -20.88 -6.48
C TYR A 114 -26.00 -22.11 -7.26
N ARG A 115 -25.42 -21.88 -8.43
CA ARG A 115 -24.72 -22.93 -9.19
C ARG A 115 -23.23 -22.95 -8.84
N ALA A 116 -22.60 -24.10 -9.03
CA ALA A 116 -21.14 -24.19 -8.94
C ALA A 116 -20.45 -23.16 -9.84
N GLY A 117 -19.50 -22.42 -9.29
CA GLY A 117 -18.80 -21.31 -9.96
C GLY A 117 -19.54 -19.98 -9.93
N GLU A 118 -20.77 -19.93 -9.43
CA GLU A 118 -21.55 -18.69 -9.32
C GLU A 118 -21.06 -17.84 -8.15
N ARG A 119 -21.07 -16.52 -8.34
CA ARG A 119 -20.69 -15.58 -7.28
C ARG A 119 -21.71 -15.59 -6.17
N PHE A 120 -21.17 -15.63 -4.96
CA PHE A 120 -21.99 -15.61 -3.76
C PHE A 120 -22.20 -14.16 -3.33
N ASP A 121 -23.46 -13.74 -3.22
CA ASP A 121 -23.88 -12.38 -2.88
C ASP A 121 -24.72 -12.29 -1.59
N GLY A 122 -24.93 -13.43 -0.89
CA GLY A 122 -25.60 -13.51 0.40
C GLY A 122 -26.94 -14.21 0.41
#